data_9cafe2b9032c15344ad9eb7d2ec7936d
#
_entry.id   9cafe2b9032c15344ad9eb7d2ec7936d
#
_cell.length_a   1.000
_cell.length_b   1.000
_cell.length_c   1.000
_cell.angle_alpha   90.00
_cell.angle_beta   90.00
_cell.angle_gamma   90.00
#
_symmetry.space_group_name_H-M   'P 1'
#
loop_
_entity.id
_entity.type
_entity.pdbx_description
1 polymer ?
#
loop_
_entity_poly.entity_id
_entity_poly.type
_entity_poly.pdbx_seq_one_letter_code
_entity_poly.pdbx_strand_id
1 'polypeptide(L)'
;MKEYKGIILAGGKGTRLYPITKIINKHLLPVYDKPMIYYSLSVLLLAKIREILIISESNHIDSFKKILKDGSQIGINLTYKIQEKPQGVAQAFHIGEKFIGKNNIALILGDNFFFGSNFREKILKAKILNKGATLFTYPVKNTQDFGIITFDKKNVPISIIEKPKKSKSKLAVTGLYFYDNKAVQYAKHISLSKRKEFEITDLNKIFLKKKLINCVNLDRSFYWNDAGTFNGIDDISKQIRLLEDKHDLKIGNPEEIARHNGWLL
;
A
#
# COMPACT_ATOMS: atom_id res chain seq x y z
N MET A 1 16.45 -16.81 -2.16
CA MET A 1 15.81 -15.54 -2.57
C MET A 1 15.97 -14.53 -1.46
N LYS A 2 16.17 -13.24 -1.75
CA LYS A 2 16.17 -12.20 -0.71
C LYS A 2 14.80 -12.16 -0.05
N GLU A 3 14.78 -12.01 1.27
CA GLU A 3 13.55 -11.84 2.04
C GLU A 3 12.88 -10.50 1.72
N TYR A 4 11.58 -10.42 2.02
CA TYR A 4 10.81 -9.19 1.91
C TYR A 4 10.51 -8.64 3.29
N LYS A 5 10.67 -7.34 3.44
CA LYS A 5 10.13 -6.59 4.57
C LYS A 5 8.95 -5.73 4.12
N GLY A 6 7.95 -5.62 4.97
CA GLY A 6 6.77 -4.80 4.71
C GLY A 6 6.93 -3.39 5.24
N ILE A 7 6.36 -2.41 4.55
CA ILE A 7 6.18 -1.05 5.06
C ILE A 7 4.73 -0.67 4.86
N ILE A 8 4.08 -0.25 5.93
CA ILE A 8 2.76 0.39 5.88
C ILE A 8 2.97 1.87 6.12
N LEU A 9 2.67 2.69 5.11
CA LEU A 9 2.70 4.14 5.27
C LEU A 9 1.33 4.60 5.77
N ALA A 10 1.27 4.96 7.04
CA ALA A 10 0.07 5.38 7.76
C ALA A 10 0.18 6.84 8.25
N GLY A 11 0.90 7.67 7.51
CA GLY A 11 1.02 9.10 7.74
C GLY A 11 0.05 9.92 6.87
N GLY A 12 0.09 11.23 7.07
CA GLY A 12 -0.70 12.18 6.27
C GLY A 12 -1.90 12.75 7.03
N LYS A 13 -2.13 14.04 6.85
CA LYS A 13 -3.09 14.84 7.64
C LYS A 13 -4.57 14.45 7.46
N GLY A 14 -4.92 13.67 6.42
CA GLY A 14 -6.29 13.26 6.17
C GLY A 14 -7.29 14.42 6.03
N THR A 15 -6.89 15.54 5.45
CA THR A 15 -7.68 16.81 5.43
C THR A 15 -9.05 16.66 4.81
N ARG A 16 -9.22 15.73 3.88
CA ARG A 16 -10.54 15.43 3.27
C ARG A 16 -11.53 14.78 4.24
N LEU A 17 -11.05 14.34 5.40
CA LEU A 17 -11.84 13.72 6.48
C LEU A 17 -11.95 14.62 7.72
N TYR A 18 -11.63 15.92 7.59
CA TYR A 18 -11.86 16.86 8.68
C TYR A 18 -13.37 16.97 8.99
N PRO A 19 -13.74 17.21 10.26
CA PRO A 19 -12.86 17.50 11.42
C PRO A 19 -12.30 16.27 12.16
N ILE A 20 -12.74 15.04 11.88
CA ILE A 20 -12.40 13.83 12.63
C ILE A 20 -10.89 13.60 12.67
N THR A 21 -10.20 13.77 11.54
CA THR A 21 -8.76 13.55 11.44
C THR A 21 -7.88 14.63 12.06
N LYS A 22 -8.47 15.62 12.72
CA LYS A 22 -7.75 16.51 13.64
C LYS A 22 -7.39 15.81 14.96
N ILE A 23 -8.12 14.76 15.32
CA ILE A 23 -8.00 14.06 16.61
C ILE A 23 -7.51 12.63 16.40
N ILE A 24 -8.02 11.94 15.38
CA ILE A 24 -7.74 10.52 15.13
C ILE A 24 -7.02 10.40 13.79
N ASN A 25 -5.95 9.58 13.75
CA ASN A 25 -5.31 9.24 12.48
C ASN A 25 -6.32 8.52 11.56
N LYS A 26 -6.33 8.90 10.28
CA LYS A 26 -7.22 8.34 9.27
C LYS A 26 -7.24 6.79 9.27
N HIS A 27 -6.07 6.17 9.38
CA HIS A 27 -5.91 4.71 9.31
C HIS A 27 -6.41 3.96 10.55
N LEU A 28 -6.81 4.70 11.59
CA LEU A 28 -7.47 4.16 12.79
C LEU A 28 -8.99 4.34 12.75
N LEU A 29 -9.52 5.04 11.75
CA LEU A 29 -10.97 5.14 11.57
C LEU A 29 -11.56 3.77 11.26
N PRO A 30 -12.76 3.47 11.79
CA PRO A 30 -13.41 2.22 11.50
C PRO A 30 -13.85 2.15 10.03
N VAL A 31 -13.61 1.00 9.43
CA VAL A 31 -14.15 0.62 8.13
C VAL A 31 -14.89 -0.68 8.36
N TYR A 32 -16.21 -0.62 8.30
CA TYR A 32 -17.13 -1.67 8.73
C TYR A 32 -16.90 -2.05 10.20
N ASP A 33 -16.23 -3.14 10.51
CA ASP A 33 -16.10 -3.73 11.86
C ASP A 33 -14.69 -3.62 12.49
N LYS A 34 -13.71 -3.01 11.78
CA LYS A 34 -12.32 -2.93 12.24
C LYS A 34 -11.60 -1.67 11.76
N PRO A 35 -10.47 -1.27 12.41
CA PRO A 35 -9.67 -0.15 11.96
C PRO A 35 -9.12 -0.35 10.55
N MET A 36 -9.07 0.73 9.77
CA MET A 36 -8.60 0.75 8.38
C MET A 36 -7.24 0.07 8.19
N ILE A 37 -6.31 0.26 9.12
CA ILE A 37 -4.95 -0.32 9.05
C ILE A 37 -4.93 -1.85 8.95
N TYR A 38 -5.95 -2.53 9.47
CA TYR A 38 -6.04 -4.00 9.44
C TYR A 38 -6.10 -4.55 8.02
N TYR A 39 -6.74 -3.83 7.11
CA TYR A 39 -6.85 -4.24 5.71
C TYR A 39 -5.49 -4.19 5.00
N SER A 40 -4.74 -3.10 5.17
CA SER A 40 -3.39 -2.99 4.62
C SER A 40 -2.41 -3.97 5.25
N LEU A 41 -2.51 -4.19 6.58
CA LEU A 41 -1.73 -5.22 7.27
C LEU A 41 -2.03 -6.61 6.69
N SER A 42 -3.31 -6.93 6.51
CA SER A 42 -3.75 -8.21 5.92
C SER A 42 -3.15 -8.48 4.55
N VAL A 43 -3.00 -7.45 3.70
CA VAL A 43 -2.35 -7.61 2.38
C VAL A 43 -0.89 -8.06 2.52
N LEU A 44 -0.14 -7.51 3.48
CA LEU A 44 1.24 -7.94 3.74
C LEU A 44 1.31 -9.37 4.30
N LEU A 45 0.35 -9.75 5.14
CA LEU A 45 0.27 -11.11 5.66
C LEU A 45 -0.10 -12.12 4.54
N LEU A 46 -0.98 -11.77 3.61
CA LEU A 46 -1.25 -12.56 2.41
C LEU A 46 0.00 -12.75 1.55
N ALA A 47 0.89 -11.77 1.51
CA ALA A 47 2.21 -11.87 0.87
C ALA A 47 3.22 -12.70 1.68
N LYS A 48 2.84 -13.27 2.81
CA LYS A 48 3.70 -14.00 3.76
C LYS A 48 4.89 -13.14 4.20
N ILE A 49 4.64 -11.89 4.59
CA ILE A 49 5.63 -10.96 5.12
C ILE A 49 5.39 -10.80 6.62
N ARG A 50 6.41 -11.08 7.44
CA ARG A 50 6.33 -11.05 8.92
C ARG A 50 7.03 -9.83 9.53
N GLU A 51 8.11 -9.35 8.91
CA GLU A 51 8.84 -8.16 9.35
C GLU A 51 8.19 -6.93 8.75
N ILE A 52 7.48 -6.12 9.53
CA ILE A 52 6.68 -5.00 9.04
C ILE A 52 6.98 -3.72 9.82
N LEU A 53 7.24 -2.65 9.09
CA LEU A 53 7.41 -1.30 9.61
C LEU A 53 6.15 -0.48 9.38
N ILE A 54 5.61 0.09 10.46
CA ILE A 54 4.53 1.08 10.41
C ILE A 54 5.14 2.47 10.54
N ILE A 55 4.88 3.32 9.56
CA ILE A 55 5.34 4.71 9.55
C ILE A 55 4.13 5.62 9.73
N SER A 56 4.12 6.43 10.79
CA SER A 56 3.04 7.37 11.10
C SER A 56 3.58 8.65 11.72
N GLU A 57 2.71 9.64 11.92
CA GLU A 57 3.04 10.89 12.60
C GLU A 57 3.24 10.66 14.10
N SER A 58 4.05 11.52 14.74
CA SER A 58 4.43 11.40 16.16
C SER A 58 3.25 11.36 17.11
N ASN A 59 2.23 12.18 16.86
CA ASN A 59 1.03 12.28 17.68
C ASN A 59 0.09 11.07 17.61
N HIS A 60 0.30 10.16 16.64
CA HIS A 60 -0.57 9.01 16.43
C HIS A 60 0.12 7.65 16.60
N ILE A 61 1.45 7.62 16.66
CA ILE A 61 2.22 6.37 16.67
C ILE A 61 1.87 5.46 17.86
N ASP A 62 1.59 6.05 19.02
CA ASP A 62 1.25 5.27 20.21
C ASP A 62 -0.16 4.66 20.15
N SER A 63 -1.08 5.26 19.38
CA SER A 63 -2.38 4.65 19.12
C SER A 63 -2.25 3.38 18.26
N PHE A 64 -1.34 3.37 17.28
CA PHE A 64 -1.02 2.14 16.52
C PHE A 64 -0.39 1.08 17.41
N LYS A 65 0.57 1.44 18.28
CA LYS A 65 1.18 0.50 19.22
C LYS A 65 0.16 -0.10 20.19
N LYS A 66 -0.82 0.67 20.67
CA LYS A 66 -1.90 0.17 21.55
C LYS A 66 -2.75 -0.89 20.87
N ILE A 67 -3.08 -0.71 19.57
CA ILE A 67 -3.96 -1.62 18.82
C ILE A 67 -3.19 -2.84 18.31
N LEU A 68 -2.02 -2.63 17.73
CA LEU A 68 -1.28 -3.66 16.99
C LEU A 68 -0.16 -4.30 17.82
N LYS A 69 0.21 -3.69 18.95
CA LYS A 69 1.31 -4.11 19.84
C LYS A 69 2.62 -4.29 19.05
N ASP A 70 3.37 -5.34 19.34
CA ASP A 70 4.59 -5.71 18.62
C ASP A 70 4.33 -6.75 17.51
N GLY A 71 3.07 -7.19 17.34
CA GLY A 71 2.66 -8.16 16.35
C GLY A 71 2.84 -9.61 16.75
N SER A 72 3.49 -9.91 17.88
CA SER A 72 3.78 -11.28 18.34
C SER A 72 2.51 -12.12 18.51
N GLN A 73 1.38 -11.49 18.91
CA GLN A 73 0.08 -12.14 19.06
C GLN A 73 -0.49 -12.71 17.76
N ILE A 74 0.03 -12.30 16.60
CA ILE A 74 -0.33 -12.86 15.30
C ILE A 74 0.89 -13.40 14.53
N GLY A 75 1.98 -13.69 15.25
CA GLY A 75 3.17 -14.33 14.71
C GLY A 75 4.00 -13.47 13.75
N ILE A 76 3.95 -12.13 13.87
CA ILE A 76 4.72 -11.17 13.09
C ILE A 76 5.54 -10.25 14.00
N ASN A 77 6.45 -9.45 13.43
CA ASN A 77 7.23 -8.45 14.13
C ASN A 77 6.89 -7.05 13.58
N LEU A 78 6.31 -6.21 14.41
CA LEU A 78 5.99 -4.83 14.07
C LEU A 78 7.04 -3.88 14.63
N THR A 79 7.59 -3.05 13.76
CA THR A 79 8.45 -1.91 14.11
C THR A 79 7.70 -0.62 13.78
N TYR A 80 7.96 0.42 14.56
CA TYR A 80 7.30 1.72 14.41
C TYR A 80 8.32 2.81 14.19
N LYS A 81 8.06 3.72 13.25
CA LYS A 81 8.88 4.89 12.96
C LYS A 81 8.00 6.12 12.78
N ILE A 82 8.54 7.25 13.21
CA ILE A 82 7.88 8.54 13.11
C ILE A 82 8.21 9.18 11.77
N GLN A 83 7.19 9.70 11.10
CA GLN A 83 7.28 10.61 9.97
C GLN A 83 7.01 12.03 10.51
N GLU A 84 8.06 12.79 10.77
CA GLU A 84 7.95 14.14 11.35
C GLU A 84 7.14 15.10 10.48
N LYS A 85 7.33 15.00 9.17
CA LYS A 85 6.58 15.77 8.17
C LYS A 85 6.17 14.85 7.04
N PRO A 86 4.88 14.78 6.69
CA PRO A 86 4.40 13.97 5.56
C PRO A 86 4.83 14.65 4.24
N GLN A 87 5.91 14.18 3.68
CA GLN A 87 6.50 14.69 2.45
C GLN A 87 6.43 13.69 1.29
N GLY A 88 5.36 12.93 1.21
CA GLY A 88 5.11 12.00 0.10
C GLY A 88 5.50 10.56 0.36
N VAL A 89 5.07 9.68 -0.54
CA VAL A 89 5.13 8.23 -0.35
C VAL A 89 6.57 7.70 -0.39
N ALA A 90 7.42 8.22 -1.27
CA ALA A 90 8.80 7.75 -1.39
C ALA A 90 9.67 8.08 -0.16
N GLN A 91 9.22 8.98 0.73
CA GLN A 91 9.89 9.24 2.01
C GLN A 91 9.98 7.98 2.90
N ALA A 92 9.07 7.02 2.70
CA ALA A 92 9.07 5.75 3.41
C ALA A 92 10.40 4.99 3.30
N PHE A 93 11.11 5.12 2.17
CA PHE A 93 12.42 4.49 1.95
C PHE A 93 13.53 5.16 2.76
N HIS A 94 13.49 6.49 2.95
CA HIS A 94 14.44 7.21 3.79
C HIS A 94 14.25 6.86 5.26
N ILE A 95 13.00 6.90 5.74
CA ILE A 95 12.66 6.58 7.14
C ILE A 95 12.95 5.11 7.44
N GLY A 96 12.63 4.23 6.48
CA GLY A 96 12.76 2.79 6.61
C GLY A 96 14.15 2.23 6.29
N GLU A 97 15.13 3.01 5.85
CA GLU A 97 16.41 2.52 5.32
C GLU A 97 17.10 1.49 6.24
N LYS A 98 17.26 1.80 7.52
CA LYS A 98 17.88 0.89 8.50
C LYS A 98 17.06 -0.40 8.70
N PHE A 99 15.72 -0.28 8.73
CA PHE A 99 14.83 -1.42 8.85
C PHE A 99 14.91 -2.32 7.62
N ILE A 100 14.89 -1.75 6.43
CA ILE A 100 14.97 -2.48 5.17
C ILE A 100 16.29 -3.26 5.08
N GLY A 101 17.41 -2.62 5.39
CA GLY A 101 18.73 -3.22 5.26
C GLY A 101 19.01 -3.70 3.85
N LYS A 102 19.30 -5.00 3.67
CA LYS A 102 19.58 -5.63 2.36
C LYS A 102 18.37 -6.33 1.74
N ASN A 103 17.19 -6.25 2.36
CA ASN A 103 16.00 -6.98 1.95
C ASN A 103 15.23 -6.28 0.82
N ASN A 104 14.37 -7.02 0.13
CA ASN A 104 13.37 -6.47 -0.76
C ASN A 104 12.23 -5.84 0.04
N ILE A 105 11.41 -5.03 -0.60
CA ILE A 105 10.38 -4.23 0.06
C ILE A 105 9.01 -4.49 -0.55
N ALA A 106 8.01 -4.68 0.30
CA ALA A 106 6.61 -4.50 -0.04
C ALA A 106 6.11 -3.24 0.67
N LEU A 107 5.78 -2.21 -0.09
CA LEU A 107 5.22 -0.97 0.41
C LEU A 107 3.73 -0.94 0.13
N ILE A 108 2.94 -0.66 1.16
CA ILE A 108 1.50 -0.44 1.02
C ILE A 108 1.08 0.86 1.71
N LEU A 109 0.15 1.58 1.09
CA LEU A 109 -0.50 2.72 1.72
C LEU A 109 -1.59 2.23 2.67
N GLY A 110 -1.63 2.79 3.87
CA GLY A 110 -2.50 2.34 4.96
C GLY A 110 -4.00 2.53 4.70
N ASP A 111 -4.36 3.29 3.67
CA ASP A 111 -5.75 3.57 3.27
C ASP A 111 -6.21 2.82 2.01
N ASN A 112 -5.40 1.90 1.51
CA ASN A 112 -5.73 1.14 0.31
C ASN A 112 -6.40 -0.19 0.63
N PHE A 113 -7.53 -0.43 0.01
CA PHE A 113 -8.32 -1.65 0.11
C PHE A 113 -8.22 -2.47 -1.17
N PHE A 114 -7.99 -3.76 -0.99
CA PHE A 114 -7.92 -4.71 -2.08
C PHE A 114 -8.77 -5.93 -1.76
N PHE A 115 -9.65 -6.27 -2.66
CA PHE A 115 -10.42 -7.51 -2.60
C PHE A 115 -10.63 -8.06 -4.01
N GLY A 116 -10.57 -9.37 -4.15
CA GLY A 116 -10.83 -10.02 -5.45
C GLY A 116 -10.36 -11.46 -5.49
N SER A 117 -10.85 -12.20 -6.47
CA SER A 117 -10.50 -13.60 -6.66
C SER A 117 -9.01 -13.80 -6.91
N ASN A 118 -8.42 -14.80 -6.27
CA ASN A 118 -7.01 -15.18 -6.44
C ASN A 118 -6.01 -14.05 -6.09
N PHE A 119 -6.42 -13.08 -5.24
CA PHE A 119 -5.53 -11.96 -4.89
C PHE A 119 -4.26 -12.43 -4.19
N ARG A 120 -4.37 -13.40 -3.27
CA ARG A 120 -3.21 -14.01 -2.62
C ARG A 120 -2.21 -14.59 -3.62
N GLU A 121 -2.69 -15.32 -4.62
CA GLU A 121 -1.82 -15.92 -5.66
C GLU A 121 -1.14 -14.85 -6.51
N LYS A 122 -1.88 -13.80 -6.92
CA LYS A 122 -1.33 -12.66 -7.67
C LYS A 122 -0.20 -11.97 -6.88
N ILE A 123 -0.40 -11.73 -5.58
CA ILE A 123 0.60 -11.12 -4.69
C ILE A 123 1.83 -12.02 -4.57
N LEU A 124 1.66 -13.31 -4.31
CA LEU A 124 2.77 -14.25 -4.15
C LEU A 124 3.56 -14.38 -5.46
N LYS A 125 2.88 -14.46 -6.60
CA LYS A 125 3.51 -14.47 -7.92
C LYS A 125 4.29 -13.17 -8.19
N ALA A 126 3.70 -12.02 -7.88
CA ALA A 126 4.35 -10.73 -8.00
C ALA A 126 5.62 -10.64 -7.16
N LYS A 127 5.57 -11.12 -5.91
CA LYS A 127 6.71 -11.18 -4.99
C LYS A 127 7.85 -12.04 -5.52
N ILE A 128 7.52 -13.23 -6.06
CA ILE A 128 8.51 -14.19 -6.58
C ILE A 128 9.17 -13.67 -7.87
N LEU A 129 8.40 -13.10 -8.77
CA LEU A 129 8.85 -12.67 -10.10
C LEU A 129 9.46 -11.26 -10.11
N ASN A 130 9.46 -10.54 -8.97
CA ASN A 130 9.98 -9.19 -8.92
C ASN A 130 11.50 -9.13 -9.18
N LYS A 131 11.89 -8.41 -10.23
CA LYS A 131 13.29 -8.13 -10.61
C LYS A 131 13.52 -6.61 -10.74
N GLY A 132 13.00 -5.83 -9.82
CA GLY A 132 13.08 -4.37 -9.85
C GLY A 132 11.90 -3.80 -9.10
N ALA A 133 10.90 -3.28 -9.82
CA ALA A 133 9.63 -2.85 -9.26
C ALA A 133 8.47 -3.63 -9.86
N THR A 134 7.53 -4.06 -9.03
CA THR A 134 6.24 -4.60 -9.47
C THR A 134 5.13 -3.70 -8.95
N LEU A 135 4.36 -3.12 -9.86
CA LEU A 135 3.25 -2.21 -9.61
C LEU A 135 1.93 -2.93 -9.83
N PHE A 136 0.94 -2.65 -8.99
CA PHE A 136 -0.42 -3.11 -9.19
C PHE A 136 -1.23 -2.00 -9.84
N THR A 137 -1.95 -2.31 -10.91
CA THR A 137 -2.70 -1.33 -11.68
C THR A 137 -4.18 -1.66 -11.69
N TYR A 138 -5.02 -0.62 -11.69
CA TYR A 138 -6.47 -0.75 -11.66
C TYR A 138 -7.14 0.29 -12.58
N PRO A 139 -8.20 -0.06 -13.32
CA PRO A 139 -8.92 0.87 -14.17
C PRO A 139 -9.76 1.85 -13.34
N VAL A 140 -9.54 3.16 -13.52
CA VAL A 140 -10.26 4.23 -12.81
C VAL A 140 -11.05 5.11 -13.74
N LYS A 141 -12.11 5.74 -13.22
CA LYS A 141 -12.88 6.75 -13.94
C LYS A 141 -12.17 8.11 -13.91
N ASN A 142 -11.71 8.54 -12.74
CA ASN A 142 -10.97 9.79 -12.54
C ASN A 142 -9.47 9.52 -12.47
N THR A 143 -8.70 10.16 -13.36
CA THR A 143 -7.24 9.99 -13.43
C THR A 143 -6.46 11.04 -12.63
N GLN A 144 -7.13 12.08 -12.15
CA GLN A 144 -6.48 13.25 -11.54
C GLN A 144 -6.00 12.99 -10.09
N ASP A 145 -6.46 11.88 -9.49
CA ASP A 145 -6.11 11.55 -8.10
C ASP A 145 -4.93 10.57 -7.99
N PHE A 146 -4.50 9.96 -9.10
CA PHE A 146 -3.58 8.83 -9.10
C PHE A 146 -2.39 9.02 -10.05
N GLY A 147 -1.32 8.27 -9.79
CA GLY A 147 -0.28 8.02 -10.79
C GLY A 147 -0.86 7.15 -11.91
N ILE A 148 -0.81 7.61 -13.15
CA ILE A 148 -1.37 6.91 -14.30
C ILE A 148 -0.27 6.31 -15.15
N ILE A 149 -0.37 5.00 -15.41
CA ILE A 149 0.57 4.26 -16.25
C ILE A 149 -0.02 4.03 -17.65
N THR A 150 0.85 4.10 -18.65
CA THR A 150 0.50 3.84 -20.05
C THR A 150 1.35 2.70 -20.59
N PHE A 151 0.73 1.83 -21.38
CA PHE A 151 1.37 0.70 -22.03
C PHE A 151 1.38 0.90 -23.55
N ASP A 152 2.35 0.29 -24.21
CA ASP A 152 2.35 0.17 -25.67
C ASP A 152 1.44 -0.97 -26.15
N LYS A 153 1.40 -1.20 -27.48
CA LYS A 153 0.61 -2.27 -28.10
C LYS A 153 1.04 -3.69 -27.70
N LYS A 154 2.23 -3.85 -27.12
CA LYS A 154 2.79 -5.13 -26.63
C LYS A 154 2.64 -5.30 -25.12
N ASN A 155 1.82 -4.46 -24.46
CA ASN A 155 1.65 -4.42 -23.01
C ASN A 155 2.96 -4.13 -22.24
N VAL A 156 3.89 -3.38 -22.82
CA VAL A 156 5.09 -2.91 -22.14
C VAL A 156 4.80 -1.51 -21.56
N PRO A 157 5.09 -1.25 -20.26
CA PRO A 157 4.89 0.07 -19.67
C PRO A 157 5.85 1.09 -20.29
N ILE A 158 5.32 2.22 -20.76
CA ILE A 158 6.07 3.26 -21.47
C ILE A 158 6.08 4.61 -20.76
N SER A 159 5.10 4.90 -19.93
CA SER A 159 5.10 6.15 -19.17
C SER A 159 4.32 6.03 -17.86
N ILE A 160 4.70 6.82 -16.86
CA ILE A 160 3.94 7.00 -15.61
C ILE A 160 3.90 8.51 -15.34
N ILE A 161 2.68 9.03 -15.13
CA ILE A 161 2.45 10.46 -14.89
C ILE A 161 1.65 10.62 -13.60
N GLU A 162 2.18 11.42 -12.67
CA GLU A 162 1.50 11.72 -11.41
C GLU A 162 0.35 12.69 -11.64
N LYS A 163 -0.85 12.29 -11.23
CA LYS A 163 -2.08 13.10 -11.20
C LYS A 163 -2.29 13.97 -12.46
N PRO A 164 -2.33 13.35 -13.65
CA PRO A 164 -2.45 14.11 -14.89
C PRO A 164 -3.81 14.79 -15.02
N LYS A 165 -3.85 16.05 -15.43
CA LYS A 165 -5.12 16.75 -15.73
C LYS A 165 -5.92 16.07 -16.83
N LYS A 166 -5.23 15.47 -17.82
CA LYS A 166 -5.82 14.66 -18.91
C LYS A 166 -4.91 13.47 -19.16
N SER A 167 -5.48 12.29 -19.37
CA SER A 167 -4.74 11.09 -19.75
C SER A 167 -5.53 10.25 -20.73
N LYS A 168 -4.82 9.63 -21.69
CA LYS A 168 -5.39 8.63 -22.61
C LYS A 168 -5.59 7.28 -21.92
N SER A 169 -4.68 6.94 -20.99
CA SER A 169 -4.81 5.75 -20.16
C SER A 169 -5.71 6.04 -18.96
N LYS A 170 -6.46 5.03 -18.54
CA LYS A 170 -7.27 5.04 -17.32
C LYS A 170 -6.75 4.04 -16.28
N LEU A 171 -5.50 3.56 -16.42
CA LEU A 171 -4.90 2.62 -15.49
C LEU A 171 -4.13 3.37 -14.40
N ALA A 172 -4.70 3.38 -13.21
CA ALA A 172 -4.05 3.93 -12.02
C ALA A 172 -3.06 2.92 -11.45
N VAL A 173 -1.93 3.42 -10.97
CA VAL A 173 -1.04 2.66 -10.09
C VAL A 173 -1.63 2.73 -8.69
N THR A 174 -1.93 1.57 -8.11
CA THR A 174 -2.52 1.46 -6.77
C THR A 174 -1.48 1.76 -5.69
N GLY A 175 -1.90 1.75 -4.43
CA GLY A 175 -1.00 1.94 -3.29
C GLY A 175 -0.29 0.67 -2.80
N LEU A 176 -0.09 -0.34 -3.65
CA LEU A 176 0.67 -1.55 -3.36
C LEU A 176 1.84 -1.71 -4.33
N TYR A 177 3.04 -1.87 -3.77
CA TYR A 177 4.29 -1.91 -4.54
C TYR A 177 5.22 -2.99 -4.01
N PHE A 178 5.88 -3.71 -4.91
CA PHE A 178 7.01 -4.56 -4.56
C PHE A 178 8.28 -4.03 -5.23
N TYR A 179 9.33 -3.87 -4.46
CA TYR A 179 10.62 -3.38 -4.96
C TYR A 179 11.76 -4.30 -4.57
N ASP A 180 12.77 -4.37 -5.43
CA ASP A 180 14.07 -4.85 -5.00
C ASP A 180 14.77 -3.81 -4.11
N ASN A 181 15.85 -4.20 -3.45
CA ASN A 181 16.58 -3.33 -2.51
C ASN A 181 17.15 -2.06 -3.16
N LYS A 182 17.30 -2.01 -4.48
CA LYS A 182 17.79 -0.82 -5.19
C LYS A 182 16.86 0.38 -5.01
N ALA A 183 15.59 0.15 -4.66
CA ALA A 183 14.64 1.23 -4.39
C ALA A 183 15.14 2.20 -3.30
N VAL A 184 15.84 1.70 -2.27
CA VAL A 184 16.42 2.54 -1.22
C VAL A 184 17.42 3.53 -1.80
N GLN A 185 18.30 3.05 -2.67
CA GLN A 185 19.30 3.91 -3.32
C GLN A 185 18.66 4.88 -4.30
N TYR A 186 17.70 4.40 -5.10
CA TYR A 186 17.03 5.27 -6.06
C TYR A 186 16.18 6.35 -5.38
N ALA A 187 15.57 6.05 -4.24
CA ALA A 187 14.81 7.03 -3.46
C ALA A 187 15.69 8.21 -3.00
N LYS A 188 16.99 8.00 -2.74
CA LYS A 188 17.93 9.07 -2.36
C LYS A 188 18.17 10.10 -3.47
N HIS A 189 17.88 9.74 -4.71
CA HIS A 189 18.06 10.63 -5.88
C HIS A 189 16.77 11.32 -6.34
N ILE A 190 15.67 11.16 -5.57
CA ILE A 190 14.41 11.82 -5.87
C ILE A 190 14.40 13.18 -5.19
N SER A 191 14.07 14.22 -5.96
CA SER A 191 13.88 15.57 -5.46
C SER A 191 12.41 15.81 -5.09
N LEU A 192 12.16 16.82 -4.26
CA LEU A 192 10.80 17.27 -3.97
C LEU A 192 10.13 17.78 -5.25
N SER A 193 8.91 17.33 -5.48
CA SER A 193 8.08 17.80 -6.59
C SER A 193 7.58 19.23 -6.36
N LYS A 194 6.86 19.79 -7.34
CA LYS A 194 6.15 21.08 -7.19
C LYS A 194 5.16 21.09 -6.02
N ARG A 195 4.69 19.90 -5.61
CA ARG A 195 3.81 19.71 -4.44
C ARG A 195 4.58 19.62 -3.11
N LYS A 196 5.90 19.74 -3.15
CA LYS A 196 6.83 19.54 -2.01
C LYS A 196 6.75 18.12 -1.44
N GLU A 197 6.58 17.12 -2.32
CA GLU A 197 6.50 15.71 -1.97
C GLU A 197 7.57 14.89 -2.70
N PHE A 198 8.13 13.88 -2.03
CA PHE A 198 8.91 12.80 -2.64
C PHE A 198 7.94 11.81 -3.29
N GLU A 199 7.72 12.00 -4.59
CA GLU A 199 6.70 11.25 -5.33
C GLU A 199 7.14 9.80 -5.57
N ILE A 200 6.27 8.86 -5.23
CA ILE A 200 6.49 7.46 -5.58
C ILE A 200 6.55 7.25 -7.10
N THR A 201 5.83 8.09 -7.84
CA THR A 201 5.86 8.11 -9.30
C THR A 201 7.25 8.40 -9.84
N ASP A 202 8.04 9.26 -9.18
CA ASP A 202 9.40 9.56 -9.64
C ASP A 202 10.36 8.40 -9.37
N LEU A 203 10.19 7.68 -8.25
CA LEU A 203 10.88 6.40 -8.03
C LEU A 203 10.53 5.40 -9.14
N ASN A 204 9.25 5.24 -9.44
CA ASN A 204 8.79 4.33 -10.48
C ASN A 204 9.33 4.70 -11.87
N LYS A 205 9.47 5.99 -12.19
CA LYS A 205 10.10 6.45 -13.45
C LYS A 205 11.56 6.03 -13.55
N ILE A 206 12.31 5.97 -12.43
CA ILE A 206 13.70 5.47 -12.46
C ILE A 206 13.73 4.01 -12.86
N PHE A 207 12.87 3.17 -12.27
CA PHE A 207 12.74 1.77 -12.65
C PHE A 207 12.25 1.59 -14.09
N LEU A 208 11.31 2.43 -14.54
CA LEU A 208 10.80 2.42 -15.91
C LEU A 208 11.90 2.70 -16.93
N LYS A 209 12.71 3.76 -16.72
CA LYS A 209 13.86 4.09 -17.58
C LYS A 209 14.87 2.95 -17.66
N LYS A 210 15.02 2.18 -16.59
CA LYS A 210 15.92 1.02 -16.54
C LYS A 210 15.27 -0.27 -17.07
N LYS A 211 14.03 -0.23 -17.56
CA LYS A 211 13.25 -1.41 -18.00
C LYS A 211 13.12 -2.48 -16.92
N LEU A 212 13.02 -2.07 -15.66
CA LEU A 212 12.92 -2.90 -14.47
C LEU A 212 11.55 -2.78 -13.78
N ILE A 213 10.50 -2.50 -14.54
CA ILE A 213 9.11 -2.47 -14.05
C ILE A 213 8.34 -3.66 -14.59
N ASN A 214 7.64 -4.33 -13.69
CA ASN A 214 6.57 -5.26 -13.97
C ASN A 214 5.24 -4.68 -13.49
N CYS A 215 4.14 -5.06 -14.13
CA CYS A 215 2.80 -4.64 -13.73
C CYS A 215 1.89 -5.86 -13.58
N VAL A 216 1.14 -5.86 -12.47
CA VAL A 216 0.03 -6.79 -12.23
C VAL A 216 -1.27 -6.02 -12.44
N ASN A 217 -1.97 -6.32 -13.51
CA ASN A 217 -3.25 -5.69 -13.76
C ASN A 217 -4.34 -6.36 -12.90
N LEU A 218 -4.98 -5.55 -12.07
CA LEU A 218 -6.17 -5.91 -11.32
C LEU A 218 -7.35 -5.53 -12.23
N ASP A 219 -8.05 -6.52 -12.75
CA ASP A 219 -9.18 -6.33 -13.62
C ASP A 219 -10.48 -5.99 -12.84
N ARG A 220 -11.61 -5.94 -13.53
CA ARG A 220 -12.91 -5.60 -12.92
C ARG A 220 -13.45 -6.64 -11.94
N SER A 221 -12.85 -7.81 -11.86
CA SER A 221 -13.17 -8.80 -10.81
C SER A 221 -12.59 -8.44 -9.45
N PHE A 222 -11.73 -7.41 -9.41
CA PHE A 222 -11.17 -6.82 -8.19
C PHE A 222 -11.96 -5.59 -7.78
N TYR A 223 -12.02 -5.39 -6.48
CA TYR A 223 -12.38 -4.14 -5.87
C TYR A 223 -11.10 -3.51 -5.30
N TRP A 224 -10.77 -2.33 -5.79
CA TRP A 224 -9.73 -1.48 -5.20
C TRP A 224 -10.29 -0.08 -4.99
N ASN A 225 -10.04 0.46 -3.82
CA ASN A 225 -10.41 1.83 -3.48
C ASN A 225 -9.41 2.39 -2.46
N ASP A 226 -9.27 3.72 -2.43
CA ASP A 226 -8.59 4.43 -1.36
C ASP A 226 -9.64 5.07 -0.43
N ALA A 227 -9.50 4.88 0.87
CA ALA A 227 -10.39 5.46 1.88
C ALA A 227 -10.06 6.95 2.12
N GLY A 228 -9.98 7.73 1.04
CA GLY A 228 -9.58 9.13 1.10
C GLY A 228 -10.69 10.11 1.48
N THR A 229 -11.96 9.69 1.47
CA THR A 229 -13.14 10.53 1.70
C THR A 229 -14.18 9.77 2.54
N PHE A 230 -15.13 10.50 3.15
CA PHE A 230 -16.25 9.87 3.87
C PHE A 230 -17.07 8.92 2.99
N ASN A 231 -17.40 9.34 1.77
CA ASN A 231 -18.08 8.45 0.81
C ASN A 231 -17.26 7.22 0.47
N GLY A 232 -15.93 7.36 0.30
CA GLY A 232 -15.04 6.24 0.05
C GLY A 232 -15.03 5.22 1.20
N ILE A 233 -14.98 5.70 2.46
CA ILE A 233 -15.07 4.84 3.65
C ILE A 233 -16.41 4.11 3.72
N ASP A 234 -17.51 4.82 3.47
CA ASP A 234 -18.86 4.24 3.45
C ASP A 234 -19.03 3.19 2.34
N ASP A 235 -18.60 3.50 1.12
CA ASP A 235 -18.64 2.58 0.00
C ASP A 235 -17.83 1.30 0.28
N ILE A 236 -16.62 1.43 0.82
CA ILE A 236 -15.78 0.29 1.22
C ILE A 236 -16.48 -0.54 2.28
N SER A 237 -17.03 0.11 3.33
CA SER A 237 -17.72 -0.57 4.44
C SER A 237 -18.93 -1.37 3.94
N LYS A 238 -19.72 -0.80 3.03
CA LYS A 238 -20.86 -1.49 2.40
C LYS A 238 -20.41 -2.72 1.58
N GLN A 239 -19.34 -2.55 0.78
CA GLN A 239 -18.80 -3.65 -0.03
C GLN A 239 -18.27 -4.79 0.85
N ILE A 240 -17.51 -4.48 1.91
CA ILE A 240 -16.99 -5.50 2.83
C ILE A 240 -18.15 -6.26 3.45
N ARG A 241 -19.13 -5.55 4.01
CA ARG A 241 -20.32 -6.17 4.62
C ARG A 241 -21.03 -7.12 3.65
N LEU A 242 -21.33 -6.65 2.43
CA LEU A 242 -22.00 -7.47 1.43
C LEU A 242 -21.22 -8.75 1.07
N LEU A 243 -19.90 -8.64 1.00
CA LEU A 243 -19.03 -9.76 0.66
C LEU A 243 -18.90 -10.76 1.82
N GLU A 244 -18.74 -10.27 3.05
CA GLU A 244 -18.70 -11.11 4.26
C GLU A 244 -20.02 -11.86 4.46
N ASP A 245 -21.16 -11.15 4.36
CA ASP A 245 -22.50 -11.73 4.52
C ASP A 245 -22.80 -12.78 3.42
N LYS A 246 -22.35 -12.53 2.17
CA LYS A 246 -22.61 -13.43 1.04
C LYS A 246 -21.76 -14.69 1.04
N HIS A 247 -20.54 -14.62 1.51
CA HIS A 247 -19.53 -15.68 1.35
C HIS A 247 -19.12 -16.34 2.66
N ASP A 248 -19.70 -15.92 3.78
CA ASP A 248 -19.36 -16.41 5.14
C ASP A 248 -17.84 -16.39 5.38
N LEU A 249 -17.22 -15.25 5.08
CA LEU A 249 -15.78 -15.04 5.22
C LEU A 249 -15.48 -13.72 5.93
N LYS A 250 -14.28 -13.56 6.46
CA LYS A 250 -13.80 -12.31 7.06
C LYS A 250 -12.74 -11.65 6.18
N ILE A 251 -13.01 -10.40 5.78
CA ILE A 251 -12.09 -9.61 4.97
C ILE A 251 -11.21 -8.76 5.89
N GLY A 252 -9.91 -8.75 5.62
CA GLY A 252 -8.98 -7.93 6.39
C GLY A 252 -8.81 -8.39 7.84
N ASN A 253 -8.87 -9.71 8.08
CA ASN A 253 -8.66 -10.32 9.40
C ASN A 253 -7.21 -10.85 9.51
N PRO A 254 -6.29 -10.11 10.17
CA PRO A 254 -4.90 -10.53 10.31
C PRO A 254 -4.72 -11.85 11.06
N GLU A 255 -5.56 -12.13 12.08
CA GLU A 255 -5.46 -13.35 12.88
C GLU A 255 -5.80 -14.59 12.04
N GLU A 256 -6.88 -14.54 11.27
CA GLU A 256 -7.28 -15.61 10.38
C GLU A 256 -6.22 -15.90 9.32
N ILE A 257 -5.66 -14.85 8.72
CA ILE A 257 -4.57 -14.98 7.74
C ILE A 257 -3.32 -15.57 8.39
N ALA A 258 -3.00 -15.18 9.64
CA ALA A 258 -1.88 -15.72 10.38
C ALA A 258 -2.06 -17.23 10.67
N ARG A 259 -3.26 -17.67 11.06
CA ARG A 259 -3.59 -19.12 11.20
C ARG A 259 -3.45 -19.85 9.88
N HIS A 260 -3.97 -19.31 8.80
CA HIS A 260 -3.87 -19.88 7.45
C HIS A 260 -2.41 -19.97 6.96
N ASN A 261 -1.55 -19.09 7.43
CA ASN A 261 -0.12 -19.13 7.16
C ASN A 261 0.65 -20.09 8.05
N GLY A 262 0.01 -20.73 9.06
CA GLY A 262 0.65 -21.59 10.06
C GLY A 262 1.52 -20.82 11.06
N TRP A 263 1.20 -19.56 11.35
CA TRP A 263 1.93 -18.72 12.30
C TRP A 263 1.31 -18.72 13.69
N LEU A 264 0.06 -19.13 13.79
CA LEU A 264 -0.69 -19.34 15.03
C LEU A 264 -1.22 -20.79 15.02
N LEU A 265 -1.23 -21.40 16.21
CA LEU A 265 -1.86 -22.70 16.46
C LEU A 265 -3.40 -22.58 16.47
#